data_4e6ee4f96a0bb7d08454f68a55cb91de
#
_entry.id   4e6ee4f96a0bb7d08454f68a55cb91de
#
_cell.length_a   1.000
_cell.length_b   1.000
_cell.length_c   1.000
_cell.angle_alpha   90.00
_cell.angle_beta   90.00
_cell.angle_gamma   90.00
#
_symmetry.space_group_name_H-M   'P 1'
#
loop_
_entity.id
_entity.type
_entity.pdbx_description
1 polymer ?
#
loop_
_entity_poly.entity_id
_entity_poly.type
_entity_poly.pdbx_seq_one_letter_code
_entity_poly.pdbx_strand_id
1 'polypeptide(L)'
;MSIFKCKMCGGALEIKDGESVAVCEYCGTKQTLPKLDDEKLANLYDRANHFRRNNEFDKATGIYEQILNEDKTDAEAYWSLVLCRYGIEYVEDPATHKRVPTVNRAQYTSVFDDDNYRSALEYADAAQRTVYEQEAAAINEIQKGILAISQKEEPFDIFICYNGRRTLDSVLANDLYHQLTQEGYKVFFSRITLEDKLGTAYEPYIFAALNSAKVMVVLGTKPEYFNAVWVKNEWSRFMQLMKTDRSRLLIPCYRDMNAYDLPEEFSHLQAQDMSKIGFINDVIRGIKKVFETDEKTAHVKESVVVPSTENANIAPLLKRAFMFLEDGSWQDADTYCEKVLDRDPECGEAYLGK
;
A
#
# COMPACT_ATOMS: atom_id res chain seq x y z
N MET A 1 -14.10 0.54 -36.65
CA MET A 1 -14.25 1.39 -35.44
C MET A 1 -14.10 0.49 -34.25
N SER A 2 -13.04 0.64 -33.48
CA SER A 2 -12.84 -0.06 -32.22
C SER A 2 -13.74 0.60 -31.18
N ILE A 3 -14.66 -0.15 -30.57
CA ILE A 3 -15.48 0.35 -29.48
C ILE A 3 -14.61 0.28 -28.23
N PHE A 4 -14.11 1.42 -27.77
CA PHE A 4 -13.39 1.55 -26.53
C PHE A 4 -14.37 1.83 -25.37
N LYS A 5 -14.09 1.34 -24.18
CA LYS A 5 -14.94 1.61 -23.01
C LYS A 5 -14.32 2.70 -22.14
N CYS A 6 -15.17 3.57 -21.63
CA CYS A 6 -14.78 4.59 -20.68
C CYS A 6 -14.09 3.94 -19.46
N LYS A 7 -12.87 4.35 -19.16
CA LYS A 7 -12.11 3.83 -18.02
C LYS A 7 -12.73 4.15 -16.67
N MET A 8 -13.67 5.11 -16.62
CA MET A 8 -14.31 5.55 -15.38
C MET A 8 -15.69 4.93 -15.17
N CYS A 9 -16.57 4.93 -16.17
CA CYS A 9 -17.94 4.41 -16.02
C CYS A 9 -18.22 3.12 -16.80
N GLY A 10 -17.31 2.72 -17.72
CA GLY A 10 -17.49 1.53 -18.57
C GLY A 10 -18.42 1.73 -19.78
N GLY A 11 -18.99 2.92 -19.99
CA GLY A 11 -19.81 3.24 -21.16
C GLY A 11 -18.99 3.21 -22.46
N ALA A 12 -19.64 2.98 -23.61
CA ALA A 12 -18.96 3.00 -24.89
C ALA A 12 -18.41 4.39 -25.23
N LEU A 13 -17.20 4.44 -25.81
CA LEU A 13 -16.58 5.65 -26.30
C LEU A 13 -16.42 5.57 -27.81
N GLU A 14 -16.87 6.60 -28.51
CA GLU A 14 -16.53 6.79 -29.91
C GLU A 14 -15.20 7.53 -30.00
N ILE A 15 -14.20 6.87 -30.58
CA ILE A 15 -12.87 7.44 -30.79
C ILE A 15 -12.72 7.81 -32.24
N LYS A 16 -12.29 9.05 -32.49
CA LYS A 16 -11.87 9.48 -33.82
C LYS A 16 -10.39 9.22 -34.02
N ASP A 17 -10.01 8.89 -35.24
CA ASP A 17 -8.61 8.58 -35.53
C ASP A 17 -7.70 9.77 -35.19
N GLY A 18 -6.65 9.47 -34.43
CA GLY A 18 -5.65 10.45 -33.99
C GLY A 18 -6.02 11.24 -32.74
N GLU A 19 -7.17 11.01 -32.09
CA GLU A 19 -7.49 11.61 -30.79
C GLU A 19 -6.84 10.80 -29.66
N SER A 20 -6.11 11.49 -28.78
CA SER A 20 -5.50 10.93 -27.57
C SER A 20 -6.31 11.20 -26.30
N VAL A 21 -7.38 11.99 -26.43
CA VAL A 21 -8.26 12.39 -25.32
C VAL A 21 -9.70 12.41 -25.83
N ALA A 22 -10.63 11.88 -25.02
CA ALA A 22 -12.06 11.91 -25.34
C ALA A 22 -12.89 12.34 -24.11
N VAL A 23 -14.09 12.83 -24.39
CA VAL A 23 -15.12 13.08 -23.36
C VAL A 23 -16.16 11.99 -23.46
N CYS A 24 -16.43 11.30 -22.36
CA CYS A 24 -17.45 10.27 -22.31
C CYS A 24 -18.85 10.89 -22.30
N GLU A 25 -19.70 10.52 -23.27
CA GLU A 25 -21.09 11.01 -23.34
C GLU A 25 -21.97 10.55 -22.17
N TYR A 26 -21.61 9.40 -21.54
CA TYR A 26 -22.37 8.83 -20.42
C TYR A 26 -22.10 9.49 -19.08
N CYS A 27 -20.83 9.80 -18.78
CA CYS A 27 -20.44 10.37 -17.49
C CYS A 27 -19.85 11.78 -17.57
N GLY A 28 -19.75 12.35 -18.77
CA GLY A 28 -19.24 13.71 -19.00
C GLY A 28 -17.75 13.91 -18.68
N THR A 29 -17.02 12.85 -18.32
CA THR A 29 -15.64 12.98 -17.87
C THR A 29 -14.68 12.93 -19.05
N LYS A 30 -13.75 13.89 -19.08
CA LYS A 30 -12.62 13.92 -20.02
C LYS A 30 -11.60 12.89 -19.57
N GLN A 31 -11.10 12.07 -20.51
CA GLN A 31 -10.12 11.03 -20.23
C GLN A 31 -9.14 10.87 -21.37
N THR A 32 -7.98 10.34 -21.04
CA THR A 32 -6.95 9.97 -22.01
C THR A 32 -7.25 8.62 -22.63
N LEU A 33 -6.76 8.42 -23.85
CA LEU A 33 -6.93 7.21 -24.63
C LEU A 33 -5.56 6.57 -24.89
N PRO A 34 -5.47 5.22 -24.87
CA PRO A 34 -4.28 4.52 -25.34
C PRO A 34 -4.17 4.62 -26.86
N LYS A 35 -2.95 4.48 -27.38
CA LYS A 35 -2.73 4.24 -28.81
C LYS A 35 -3.10 2.79 -29.12
N LEU A 36 -4.24 2.58 -29.77
CA LEU A 36 -4.72 1.24 -30.11
C LEU A 36 -4.26 0.89 -31.52
N ASP A 37 -3.10 0.25 -31.63
CA ASP A 37 -2.53 -0.16 -32.90
C ASP A 37 -3.10 -1.52 -33.38
N ASP A 38 -3.62 -2.34 -32.43
CA ASP A 38 -4.23 -3.62 -32.74
C ASP A 38 -5.38 -4.01 -31.78
N GLU A 39 -6.15 -5.03 -32.16
CA GLU A 39 -7.26 -5.57 -31.37
C GLU A 39 -6.79 -6.22 -30.06
N LYS A 40 -5.58 -6.81 -30.04
CA LYS A 40 -5.00 -7.44 -28.85
C LYS A 40 -4.76 -6.42 -27.75
N LEU A 41 -4.18 -5.28 -28.10
CA LEU A 41 -3.92 -4.19 -27.15
C LEU A 41 -5.23 -3.61 -26.59
N ALA A 42 -6.25 -3.43 -27.46
CA ALA A 42 -7.58 -2.99 -27.03
C ALA A 42 -8.20 -3.95 -25.98
N ASN A 43 -8.07 -5.26 -26.20
CA ASN A 43 -8.58 -6.29 -25.30
C ASN A 43 -7.82 -6.28 -23.95
N LEU A 44 -6.50 -6.07 -23.94
CA LEU A 44 -5.70 -5.95 -22.71
C LEU A 44 -6.16 -4.73 -21.91
N TYR A 45 -6.34 -3.58 -22.53
CA TYR A 45 -6.86 -2.38 -21.86
C TYR A 45 -8.28 -2.57 -21.30
N ASP A 46 -9.20 -3.16 -22.07
CA ASP A 46 -10.56 -3.41 -21.59
C ASP A 46 -10.56 -4.32 -20.35
N ARG A 47 -9.76 -5.39 -20.38
CA ARG A 47 -9.59 -6.31 -19.25
C ARG A 47 -8.95 -5.64 -18.04
N ALA A 48 -7.87 -4.88 -18.23
CA ALA A 48 -7.18 -4.17 -17.14
C ALA A 48 -8.11 -3.12 -16.52
N ASN A 49 -8.79 -2.32 -17.32
CA ASN A 49 -9.76 -1.34 -16.87
C ASN A 49 -10.96 -1.98 -16.16
N HIS A 50 -11.40 -3.18 -16.58
CA HIS A 50 -12.44 -3.94 -15.87
C HIS A 50 -11.98 -4.29 -14.45
N PHE A 51 -10.78 -4.85 -14.28
CA PHE A 51 -10.23 -5.15 -12.95
C PHE A 51 -10.08 -3.89 -12.09
N ARG A 52 -9.56 -2.79 -12.65
CA ARG A 52 -9.39 -1.54 -11.93
C ARG A 52 -10.73 -0.97 -11.44
N ARG A 53 -11.78 -0.96 -12.28
CA ARG A 53 -13.14 -0.53 -11.87
C ARG A 53 -13.76 -1.40 -10.78
N ASN A 54 -13.32 -2.65 -10.64
CA ASN A 54 -13.73 -3.56 -9.57
C ASN A 54 -12.78 -3.53 -8.37
N ASN A 55 -11.88 -2.56 -8.29
CA ASN A 55 -10.88 -2.40 -7.24
C ASN A 55 -9.88 -3.57 -7.11
N GLU A 56 -9.76 -4.40 -8.15
CA GLU A 56 -8.80 -5.50 -8.25
C GLU A 56 -7.46 -4.96 -8.81
N PHE A 57 -6.88 -3.98 -8.12
CA PHE A 57 -5.76 -3.19 -8.61
C PHE A 57 -4.52 -4.03 -8.94
N ASP A 58 -4.22 -5.08 -8.15
CA ASP A 58 -3.04 -5.92 -8.39
C ASP A 58 -3.17 -6.74 -9.68
N LYS A 59 -4.38 -7.21 -10.02
CA LYS A 59 -4.64 -7.88 -11.30
C LYS A 59 -4.53 -6.91 -12.47
N ALA A 60 -5.06 -5.69 -12.31
CA ALA A 60 -4.96 -4.65 -13.32
C ALA A 60 -3.49 -4.28 -13.58
N THR A 61 -2.69 -4.10 -12.52
CA THR A 61 -1.26 -3.82 -12.58
C THR A 61 -0.53 -4.83 -13.47
N GLY A 62 -0.71 -6.13 -13.23
CA GLY A 62 -0.04 -7.17 -14.02
C GLY A 62 -0.36 -7.10 -15.53
N ILE A 63 -1.56 -6.63 -15.91
CA ILE A 63 -1.90 -6.46 -17.33
C ILE A 63 -1.29 -5.19 -17.90
N TYR A 64 -1.27 -4.06 -17.16
CA TYR A 64 -0.59 -2.84 -17.61
C TYR A 64 0.91 -3.04 -17.76
N GLU A 65 1.56 -3.81 -16.86
CA GLU A 65 2.95 -4.22 -16.99
C GLU A 65 3.17 -5.09 -18.25
N GLN A 66 2.23 -5.98 -18.58
CA GLN A 66 2.27 -6.75 -19.83
C GLN A 66 2.20 -5.83 -21.05
N ILE A 67 1.36 -4.79 -21.04
CA ILE A 67 1.30 -3.78 -22.12
C ILE A 67 2.66 -3.08 -22.26
N LEU A 68 3.28 -2.66 -21.16
CA LEU A 68 4.58 -2.01 -21.16
C LEU A 68 5.74 -2.92 -21.57
N ASN A 69 5.60 -4.24 -21.46
CA ASN A 69 6.56 -5.19 -22.03
C ASN A 69 6.53 -5.21 -23.57
N GLU A 70 5.38 -4.89 -24.16
CA GLU A 70 5.21 -4.81 -25.61
C GLU A 70 5.56 -3.40 -26.13
N ASP A 71 5.07 -2.34 -25.48
CA ASP A 71 5.42 -0.94 -25.80
C ASP A 71 5.81 -0.18 -24.53
N LYS A 72 7.11 0.05 -24.36
CA LYS A 72 7.68 0.82 -23.23
C LYS A 72 7.41 2.31 -23.29
N THR A 73 6.77 2.80 -24.35
CA THR A 73 6.46 4.23 -24.55
C THR A 73 4.97 4.53 -24.40
N ASP A 74 4.19 3.56 -23.91
CA ASP A 74 2.76 3.74 -23.69
C ASP A 74 2.47 4.58 -22.43
N ALA A 75 2.21 5.87 -22.65
CA ALA A 75 1.91 6.83 -21.58
C ALA A 75 0.67 6.45 -20.76
N GLU A 76 -0.37 5.90 -21.42
CA GLU A 76 -1.61 5.53 -20.75
C GLU A 76 -1.42 4.32 -19.82
N ALA A 77 -0.56 3.37 -20.19
CA ALA A 77 -0.24 2.23 -19.34
C ALA A 77 0.50 2.69 -18.06
N TYR A 78 1.49 3.58 -18.20
CA TYR A 78 2.16 4.17 -17.05
C TYR A 78 1.19 4.94 -16.14
N TRP A 79 0.32 5.78 -16.73
CA TRP A 79 -0.69 6.49 -15.94
C TRP A 79 -1.65 5.52 -15.21
N SER A 80 -2.05 4.46 -15.90
CA SER A 80 -2.91 3.42 -15.31
C SER A 80 -2.24 2.68 -14.15
N LEU A 81 -0.91 2.48 -14.18
CA LEU A 81 -0.14 1.96 -13.05
C LEU A 81 -0.18 2.91 -11.84
N VAL A 82 -0.09 4.23 -12.06
CA VAL A 82 -0.28 5.22 -11.01
C VAL A 82 -1.67 5.07 -10.39
N LEU A 83 -2.73 5.01 -11.21
CA LEU A 83 -4.10 4.84 -10.71
C LEU A 83 -4.26 3.56 -9.87
N CYS A 84 -3.61 2.45 -10.26
CA CYS A 84 -3.63 1.20 -9.49
C CYS A 84 -2.86 1.32 -8.18
N ARG A 85 -1.68 1.94 -8.19
CA ARG A 85 -0.83 2.12 -7.02
C ARG A 85 -1.52 2.92 -5.92
N TYR A 86 -2.22 4.00 -6.29
CA TYR A 86 -2.97 4.83 -5.36
C TYR A 86 -4.40 4.32 -5.12
N GLY A 87 -4.81 3.23 -5.76
CA GLY A 87 -6.13 2.62 -5.61
C GLY A 87 -7.25 3.56 -6.02
N ILE A 88 -7.12 4.18 -7.19
CA ILE A 88 -8.06 5.20 -7.66
C ILE A 88 -9.32 4.54 -8.19
N GLU A 89 -10.42 4.83 -7.51
CA GLU A 89 -11.77 4.58 -7.95
C GLU A 89 -12.44 5.92 -8.31
N TYR A 90 -13.23 5.93 -9.40
CA TYR A 90 -13.98 7.12 -9.80
C TYR A 90 -15.43 6.95 -9.39
N VAL A 91 -15.86 7.72 -8.40
CA VAL A 91 -17.23 7.73 -7.88
C VAL A 91 -18.00 8.93 -8.45
N GLU A 92 -19.33 8.83 -8.47
CA GLU A 92 -20.18 9.96 -8.87
C GLU A 92 -20.29 10.96 -7.71
N ASP A 93 -19.94 12.21 -7.98
CA ASP A 93 -20.18 13.32 -7.07
C ASP A 93 -21.69 13.68 -7.10
N PRO A 94 -22.40 13.55 -5.97
CA PRO A 94 -23.85 13.81 -5.92
C PRO A 94 -24.26 15.24 -6.31
N ALA A 95 -23.35 16.21 -6.15
CA ALA A 95 -23.64 17.61 -6.43
C ALA A 95 -23.48 17.97 -7.91
N THR A 96 -22.47 17.39 -8.57
CA THR A 96 -22.09 17.76 -9.94
C THR A 96 -22.40 16.67 -10.97
N HIS A 97 -22.77 15.47 -10.53
CA HIS A 97 -22.95 14.25 -11.34
C HIS A 97 -21.73 13.86 -12.17
N LYS A 98 -20.56 14.42 -11.85
CA LYS A 98 -19.28 14.09 -12.49
C LYS A 98 -18.58 12.98 -11.74
N ARG A 99 -17.74 12.23 -12.45
CA ARG A 99 -16.85 11.26 -11.83
C ARG A 99 -15.65 11.96 -11.22
N VAL A 100 -15.46 11.76 -9.92
CA VAL A 100 -14.33 12.27 -9.15
C VAL A 100 -13.50 11.12 -8.59
N PRO A 101 -12.17 11.26 -8.49
CA PRO A 101 -11.32 10.22 -7.94
C PRO A 101 -11.52 10.08 -6.43
N THR A 102 -11.40 8.85 -5.94
CA THR A 102 -11.15 8.54 -4.53
C THR A 102 -9.80 7.83 -4.42
N VAL A 103 -9.14 7.91 -3.26
CA VAL A 103 -7.87 7.24 -3.00
C VAL A 103 -8.11 6.15 -1.97
N ASN A 104 -7.93 4.89 -2.37
CA ASN A 104 -8.16 3.70 -1.52
C ASN A 104 -6.86 2.98 -1.13
N ARG A 105 -5.70 3.48 -1.62
CA ARG A 105 -4.36 2.99 -1.31
C ARG A 105 -3.41 4.17 -1.16
N ALA A 106 -3.65 5.02 -0.16
CA ALA A 106 -2.80 6.17 0.09
C ALA A 106 -1.33 5.77 0.28
N GLN A 107 -0.42 6.66 -0.11
CA GLN A 107 1.02 6.51 0.01
C GLN A 107 1.59 7.69 0.80
N TYR A 108 2.77 7.55 1.41
CA TYR A 108 3.48 8.70 1.99
C TYR A 108 4.08 9.60 0.93
N THR A 109 4.51 9.01 -0.19
CA THR A 109 5.08 9.74 -1.33
C THR A 109 4.00 10.46 -2.14
N SER A 110 4.31 11.65 -2.64
CA SER A 110 3.44 12.39 -3.56
C SER A 110 3.29 11.65 -4.89
N VAL A 111 2.13 11.78 -5.54
CA VAL A 111 1.92 11.31 -6.93
C VAL A 111 2.95 11.93 -7.89
N PHE A 112 3.38 13.17 -7.63
CA PHE A 112 4.36 13.85 -8.46
C PHE A 112 5.77 13.25 -8.39
N ASP A 113 6.06 12.47 -7.34
CA ASP A 113 7.33 11.77 -7.15
C ASP A 113 7.30 10.32 -7.66
N ASP A 114 6.15 9.86 -8.17
CA ASP A 114 5.99 8.51 -8.72
C ASP A 114 6.71 8.36 -10.06
N ASP A 115 7.53 7.31 -10.21
CA ASP A 115 8.29 7.07 -11.44
C ASP A 115 7.39 6.77 -12.64
N ASN A 116 6.27 6.07 -12.43
CA ASN A 116 5.29 5.83 -13.49
C ASN A 116 4.59 7.13 -13.92
N TYR A 117 4.36 8.07 -12.98
CA TYR A 117 3.85 9.39 -13.33
C TYR A 117 4.83 10.18 -14.21
N ARG A 118 6.12 10.15 -13.87
CA ARG A 118 7.16 10.79 -14.66
C ARG A 118 7.23 10.18 -16.06
N SER A 119 7.21 8.86 -16.17
CA SER A 119 7.18 8.15 -17.47
C SER A 119 5.92 8.45 -18.25
N ALA A 120 4.74 8.51 -17.60
CA ALA A 120 3.50 8.91 -18.27
C ALA A 120 3.62 10.31 -18.89
N LEU A 121 4.19 11.27 -18.17
CA LEU A 121 4.41 12.63 -18.70
C LEU A 121 5.47 12.67 -19.80
N GLU A 122 6.51 11.85 -19.73
CA GLU A 122 7.57 11.78 -20.74
C GLU A 122 7.04 11.34 -22.11
N TYR A 123 6.20 10.30 -22.11
CA TYR A 123 5.67 9.70 -23.35
C TYR A 123 4.33 10.30 -23.81
N ALA A 124 3.69 11.11 -22.98
CA ALA A 124 2.42 11.76 -23.28
C ALA A 124 2.54 12.85 -24.35
N ASP A 125 1.56 12.96 -25.22
CA ASP A 125 1.36 14.18 -26.00
C ASP A 125 0.83 15.34 -25.14
N ALA A 126 0.74 16.54 -25.71
CA ALA A 126 0.34 17.74 -24.97
C ALA A 126 -1.09 17.66 -24.38
N ALA A 127 -2.01 16.98 -25.06
CA ALA A 127 -3.39 16.82 -24.60
C ALA A 127 -3.51 15.82 -23.46
N GLN A 128 -2.82 14.67 -23.56
CA GLN A 128 -2.73 13.67 -22.49
C GLN A 128 -2.04 14.24 -21.27
N ARG A 129 -0.90 14.92 -21.44
CA ARG A 129 -0.14 15.55 -20.34
C ARG A 129 -1.02 16.46 -19.51
N THR A 130 -1.79 17.33 -20.15
CA THR A 130 -2.72 18.25 -19.45
C THR A 130 -3.72 17.48 -18.58
N VAL A 131 -4.24 16.35 -19.05
CA VAL A 131 -5.20 15.55 -18.28
C VAL A 131 -4.49 14.86 -17.11
N TYR A 132 -3.31 14.24 -17.34
CA TYR A 132 -2.55 13.59 -16.27
C TYR A 132 -2.16 14.57 -15.15
N GLU A 133 -1.71 15.77 -15.50
CA GLU A 133 -1.36 16.81 -14.51
C GLU A 133 -2.57 17.24 -13.67
N GLN A 134 -3.74 17.41 -14.31
CA GLN A 134 -4.97 17.79 -13.60
C GLN A 134 -5.46 16.65 -12.66
N GLU A 135 -5.48 15.41 -13.15
CA GLU A 135 -5.87 14.26 -12.34
C GLU A 135 -4.87 14.01 -11.20
N ALA A 136 -3.56 14.09 -11.46
CA ALA A 136 -2.52 13.96 -10.44
C ALA A 136 -2.64 15.01 -9.33
N ALA A 137 -2.94 16.27 -9.70
CA ALA A 137 -3.16 17.33 -8.71
C ALA A 137 -4.38 17.01 -7.81
N ALA A 138 -5.50 16.56 -8.39
CA ALA A 138 -6.68 16.19 -7.62
C ALA A 138 -6.40 14.99 -6.67
N ILE A 139 -5.74 13.95 -7.17
CA ILE A 139 -5.36 12.77 -6.38
C ILE A 139 -4.43 13.19 -5.23
N ASN A 140 -3.44 14.03 -5.50
CA ASN A 140 -2.47 14.49 -4.50
C ASN A 140 -3.13 15.31 -3.38
N GLU A 141 -4.13 16.14 -3.69
CA GLU A 141 -4.88 16.89 -2.66
C GLU A 141 -5.72 15.95 -1.77
N ILE A 142 -6.37 14.95 -2.34
CA ILE A 142 -7.10 13.93 -1.58
C ILE A 142 -6.12 13.18 -0.65
N GLN A 143 -4.97 12.77 -1.18
CA GLN A 143 -3.94 12.08 -0.41
C GLN A 143 -3.41 12.92 0.76
N LYS A 144 -3.13 14.20 0.55
CA LYS A 144 -2.74 15.12 1.64
C LYS A 144 -3.79 15.16 2.75
N GLY A 145 -5.08 15.20 2.37
CA GLY A 145 -6.18 15.13 3.34
C GLY A 145 -6.17 13.83 4.14
N ILE A 146 -5.95 12.69 3.47
CA ILE A 146 -5.84 11.38 4.12
C ILE A 146 -4.66 11.36 5.11
N LEU A 147 -3.49 11.83 4.70
CA LEU A 147 -2.30 11.87 5.54
C LEU A 147 -2.50 12.79 6.76
N ALA A 148 -3.10 13.96 6.56
CA ALA A 148 -3.37 14.91 7.65
C ALA A 148 -4.34 14.35 8.72
N ILE A 149 -5.30 13.50 8.34
CA ILE A 149 -6.18 12.81 9.27
C ILE A 149 -5.43 11.65 9.93
N SER A 150 -4.74 10.82 9.14
CA SER A 150 -4.04 9.63 9.65
C SER A 150 -2.96 9.95 10.68
N GLN A 151 -2.29 11.10 10.55
CA GLN A 151 -1.28 11.57 11.52
C GLN A 151 -1.84 11.90 12.90
N LYS A 152 -3.15 12.09 13.02
CA LYS A 152 -3.84 12.36 14.30
C LYS A 152 -4.27 11.10 15.01
N GLU A 153 -4.30 9.97 14.29
CA GLU A 153 -4.64 8.69 14.88
C GLU A 153 -3.47 8.14 15.69
N GLU A 154 -3.77 7.59 16.85
CA GLU A 154 -2.76 6.93 17.65
C GLU A 154 -2.35 5.59 17.00
N PRO A 155 -1.06 5.20 17.09
CA PRO A 155 -0.58 3.96 16.49
C PRO A 155 -1.32 2.73 17.00
N PHE A 156 -1.56 1.77 16.12
CA PHE A 156 -2.08 0.44 16.43
C PHE A 156 -0.94 -0.58 16.47
N ASP A 157 -1.08 -1.57 17.35
CA ASP A 157 -0.15 -2.70 17.46
C ASP A 157 -0.52 -3.81 16.49
N ILE A 158 -1.83 -4.07 16.36
CA ILE A 158 -2.38 -5.20 15.62
C ILE A 158 -3.52 -4.76 14.70
N PHE A 159 -3.54 -5.30 13.49
CA PHE A 159 -4.62 -5.12 12.53
C PHE A 159 -5.36 -6.45 12.30
N ILE A 160 -6.67 -6.50 12.54
CA ILE A 160 -7.53 -7.64 12.23
C ILE A 160 -8.20 -7.42 10.88
N CYS A 161 -7.77 -8.20 9.87
CA CYS A 161 -8.28 -8.20 8.51
C CYS A 161 -9.23 -9.39 8.30
N TYR A 162 -10.47 -9.13 7.88
CA TYR A 162 -11.49 -10.17 7.70
C TYR A 162 -12.61 -9.70 6.77
N ASN A 163 -13.46 -10.65 6.31
CA ASN A 163 -14.64 -10.31 5.52
C ASN A 163 -15.83 -9.94 6.43
N GLY A 164 -16.00 -8.65 6.70
CA GLY A 164 -17.02 -8.11 7.59
C GLY A 164 -18.49 -8.40 7.20
N ARG A 165 -18.74 -8.93 5.98
CA ARG A 165 -20.07 -9.34 5.53
C ARG A 165 -20.45 -10.76 5.98
N ARG A 166 -19.56 -11.47 6.69
CA ARG A 166 -19.72 -12.87 7.08
C ARG A 166 -19.86 -13.00 8.60
N THR A 167 -20.98 -13.56 9.04
CA THR A 167 -21.33 -13.62 10.46
C THR A 167 -20.30 -14.38 11.31
N LEU A 168 -19.83 -15.56 10.83
CA LEU A 168 -18.88 -16.38 11.58
C LEU A 168 -17.50 -15.70 11.65
N ASP A 169 -17.01 -15.16 10.54
CA ASP A 169 -15.73 -14.40 10.52
C ASP A 169 -15.80 -13.21 11.46
N SER A 170 -16.95 -12.51 11.50
CA SER A 170 -17.16 -11.38 12.40
C SER A 170 -17.18 -11.77 13.87
N VAL A 171 -17.72 -12.96 14.22
CA VAL A 171 -17.69 -13.48 15.59
C VAL A 171 -16.26 -13.81 16.00
N LEU A 172 -15.52 -14.55 15.17
CA LEU A 172 -14.14 -14.94 15.44
C LEU A 172 -13.22 -13.72 15.56
N ALA A 173 -13.41 -12.70 14.68
CA ALA A 173 -12.67 -11.46 14.72
C ALA A 173 -12.96 -10.67 16.01
N ASN A 174 -14.23 -10.63 16.42
CA ASN A 174 -14.65 -9.95 17.65
C ASN A 174 -14.08 -10.62 18.92
N ASP A 175 -14.10 -11.95 18.97
CA ASP A 175 -13.53 -12.69 20.10
C ASP A 175 -12.01 -12.45 20.19
N LEU A 176 -11.31 -12.50 19.06
CA LEU A 176 -9.88 -12.21 18.99
C LEU A 176 -9.57 -10.76 19.40
N TYR A 177 -10.37 -9.79 18.93
CA TYR A 177 -10.25 -8.39 19.31
C TYR A 177 -10.32 -8.20 20.83
N HIS A 178 -11.34 -8.76 21.49
CA HIS A 178 -11.51 -8.62 22.93
C HIS A 178 -10.36 -9.25 23.71
N GLN A 179 -9.90 -10.44 23.31
CA GLN A 179 -8.78 -11.10 23.97
C GLN A 179 -7.47 -10.31 23.83
N LEU A 180 -7.17 -9.84 22.62
CA LEU A 180 -5.96 -9.02 22.36
C LEU A 180 -6.00 -7.69 23.12
N THR A 181 -7.17 -7.05 23.17
CA THR A 181 -7.34 -5.81 23.94
C THR A 181 -7.19 -6.02 25.45
N GLN A 182 -7.67 -7.16 25.98
CA GLN A 182 -7.44 -7.53 27.39
C GLN A 182 -5.96 -7.76 27.72
N GLU A 183 -5.17 -8.19 26.75
CA GLU A 183 -3.71 -8.32 26.87
C GLU A 183 -2.96 -6.98 26.75
N GLY A 184 -3.69 -5.87 26.56
CA GLY A 184 -3.13 -4.52 26.52
C GLY A 184 -2.75 -4.01 25.14
N TYR A 185 -3.00 -4.77 24.06
CA TYR A 185 -2.70 -4.33 22.69
C TYR A 185 -3.73 -3.34 22.19
N LYS A 186 -3.30 -2.36 21.41
CA LYS A 186 -4.16 -1.48 20.64
C LYS A 186 -4.47 -2.13 19.29
N VAL A 187 -5.71 -2.58 19.13
CA VAL A 187 -6.13 -3.40 17.99
C VAL A 187 -7.01 -2.59 17.05
N PHE A 188 -6.65 -2.54 15.76
CA PHE A 188 -7.56 -2.09 14.72
C PHE A 188 -8.50 -3.22 14.33
N PHE A 189 -9.78 -3.00 14.52
CA PHE A 189 -10.88 -3.88 14.11
C PHE A 189 -11.99 -3.01 13.53
N SER A 190 -12.14 -3.00 12.22
CA SER A 190 -12.95 -2.03 11.46
C SER A 190 -14.36 -1.85 12.02
N ARG A 191 -15.01 -2.92 12.49
CA ARG A 191 -16.36 -2.89 13.06
C ARG A 191 -16.45 -2.00 14.29
N ILE A 192 -15.46 -2.03 15.17
CA ILE A 192 -15.45 -1.27 16.44
C ILE A 192 -14.69 0.05 16.25
N THR A 193 -13.50 -0.01 15.66
CA THR A 193 -12.63 1.17 15.52
C THR A 193 -13.25 2.27 14.66
N LEU A 194 -14.13 1.90 13.70
CA LEU A 194 -14.79 2.86 12.80
C LEU A 194 -16.22 3.19 13.23
N GLU A 195 -16.70 2.72 14.38
CA GLU A 195 -18.07 2.97 14.87
C GLU A 195 -18.35 4.46 15.04
N ASP A 196 -17.40 5.21 15.60
CA ASP A 196 -17.48 6.65 15.79
C ASP A 196 -17.19 7.47 14.54
N LYS A 197 -16.82 6.82 13.44
CA LYS A 197 -16.40 7.44 12.17
C LYS A 197 -17.46 7.30 11.07
N LEU A 198 -18.70 6.97 11.44
CA LEU A 198 -19.79 6.80 10.48
C LEU A 198 -20.00 8.06 9.64
N GLY A 199 -20.17 7.87 8.34
CA GLY A 199 -20.34 8.99 7.38
C GLY A 199 -19.03 9.68 6.94
N THR A 200 -17.86 9.19 7.38
CA THR A 200 -16.55 9.68 6.93
C THR A 200 -15.87 8.71 5.97
N ALA A 201 -14.84 9.18 5.27
CA ALA A 201 -13.98 8.30 4.47
C ALA A 201 -13.19 7.35 5.40
N TYR A 202 -13.08 6.08 5.02
CA TYR A 202 -12.39 5.06 5.84
C TYR A 202 -10.88 5.01 5.62
N GLU A 203 -10.42 5.38 4.43
CA GLU A 203 -9.00 5.23 4.06
C GLU A 203 -8.02 5.90 5.02
N PRO A 204 -8.27 7.09 5.60
CA PRO A 204 -7.33 7.69 6.57
C PRO A 204 -7.05 6.79 7.78
N TYR A 205 -8.09 6.12 8.27
CA TYR A 205 -8.00 5.24 9.45
C TYR A 205 -7.37 3.90 9.12
N ILE A 206 -7.75 3.32 7.97
CA ILE A 206 -7.12 2.10 7.44
C ILE A 206 -5.65 2.35 7.16
N PHE A 207 -5.32 3.47 6.52
CA PHE A 207 -3.93 3.86 6.25
C PHE A 207 -3.12 4.00 7.53
N ALA A 208 -3.64 4.72 8.55
CA ALA A 208 -2.98 4.85 9.83
C ALA A 208 -2.71 3.49 10.50
N ALA A 209 -3.74 2.63 10.53
CA ALA A 209 -3.65 1.32 11.15
C ALA A 209 -2.68 0.38 10.42
N LEU A 210 -2.73 0.31 9.08
CA LEU A 210 -1.82 -0.52 8.29
C LEU A 210 -0.36 -0.10 8.46
N ASN A 211 -0.10 1.21 8.50
CA ASN A 211 1.26 1.72 8.60
C ASN A 211 1.83 1.66 10.01
N SER A 212 1.00 1.67 11.05
CA SER A 212 1.45 1.54 12.44
C SER A 212 1.50 0.10 12.94
N ALA A 213 0.54 -0.75 12.54
CA ALA A 213 0.45 -2.10 13.05
C ALA A 213 1.70 -2.93 12.73
N LYS A 214 2.19 -3.60 13.75
CA LYS A 214 3.31 -4.53 13.65
C LYS A 214 2.86 -5.94 13.26
N VAL A 215 1.65 -6.32 13.67
CA VAL A 215 1.07 -7.62 13.37
C VAL A 215 -0.25 -7.45 12.63
N MET A 216 -0.42 -8.19 11.54
CA MET A 216 -1.71 -8.36 10.88
C MET A 216 -2.22 -9.78 11.08
N VAL A 217 -3.44 -9.94 11.57
CA VAL A 217 -4.14 -11.22 11.59
C VAL A 217 -5.18 -11.21 10.49
N VAL A 218 -5.03 -12.09 9.50
CA VAL A 218 -6.01 -12.25 8.40
C VAL A 218 -6.81 -13.50 8.66
N LEU A 219 -8.12 -13.37 8.82
CA LEU A 219 -8.96 -14.51 9.15
C LEU A 219 -10.12 -14.72 8.17
N GLY A 220 -10.47 -15.98 7.93
CA GLY A 220 -11.56 -16.38 7.06
C GLY A 220 -11.93 -17.85 7.18
N THR A 221 -13.21 -18.12 6.86
CA THR A 221 -13.80 -19.48 6.91
C THR A 221 -14.01 -20.09 5.52
N LYS A 222 -13.59 -19.39 4.47
CA LYS A 222 -13.60 -19.86 3.08
C LYS A 222 -12.50 -19.18 2.26
N PRO A 223 -11.96 -19.86 1.22
CA PRO A 223 -10.92 -19.28 0.36
C PRO A 223 -11.31 -17.96 -0.30
N GLU A 224 -12.56 -17.83 -0.75
CA GLU A 224 -13.06 -16.62 -1.37
C GLU A 224 -13.13 -15.41 -0.41
N TYR A 225 -13.13 -15.62 0.92
CA TYR A 225 -13.16 -14.52 1.89
C TYR A 225 -11.80 -13.86 2.04
N PHE A 226 -10.71 -14.62 1.92
CA PHE A 226 -9.35 -14.06 1.85
C PHE A 226 -9.13 -13.28 0.55
N ASN A 227 -9.78 -13.70 -0.53
CA ASN A 227 -9.71 -13.08 -1.84
C ASN A 227 -10.80 -12.02 -2.11
N ALA A 228 -11.65 -11.72 -1.11
CA ALA A 228 -12.60 -10.63 -1.22
C ALA A 228 -11.83 -9.31 -1.45
N VAL A 229 -12.31 -8.47 -2.36
CA VAL A 229 -11.59 -7.31 -2.90
C VAL A 229 -10.92 -6.45 -1.82
N TRP A 230 -11.68 -6.05 -0.80
CA TRP A 230 -11.14 -5.19 0.27
C TRP A 230 -10.21 -5.93 1.22
N VAL A 231 -10.50 -7.18 1.55
CA VAL A 231 -9.61 -8.04 2.37
C VAL A 231 -8.27 -8.21 1.66
N LYS A 232 -8.31 -8.53 0.35
CA LYS A 232 -7.10 -8.66 -0.46
C LYS A 232 -6.32 -7.35 -0.55
N ASN A 233 -6.99 -6.22 -0.72
CA ASN A 233 -6.35 -4.90 -0.74
C ASN A 233 -5.63 -4.57 0.58
N GLU A 234 -6.19 -4.94 1.73
CA GLU A 234 -5.57 -4.70 3.03
C GLU A 234 -4.32 -5.58 3.24
N TRP A 235 -4.46 -6.91 3.12
CA TRP A 235 -3.32 -7.78 3.38
C TRP A 235 -2.21 -7.67 2.32
N SER A 236 -2.53 -7.40 1.06
CA SER A 236 -1.50 -7.21 0.03
C SER A 236 -0.67 -5.94 0.28
N ARG A 237 -1.30 -4.85 0.74
CA ARG A 237 -0.58 -3.64 1.19
C ARG A 237 0.31 -3.94 2.38
N PHE A 238 -0.19 -4.67 3.37
CA PHE A 238 0.61 -5.03 4.55
C PHE A 238 1.79 -5.92 4.18
N MET A 239 1.62 -6.88 3.29
CA MET A 239 2.73 -7.69 2.77
C MET A 239 3.79 -6.87 2.03
N GLN A 240 3.40 -5.76 1.38
CA GLN A 240 4.37 -4.84 0.80
C GLN A 240 5.17 -4.11 1.87
N LEU A 241 4.53 -3.69 2.95
CA LEU A 241 5.23 -3.10 4.11
C LEU A 241 6.21 -4.10 4.75
N MET A 242 5.86 -5.39 4.80
CA MET A 242 6.76 -6.44 5.31
C MET A 242 8.05 -6.61 4.48
N LYS A 243 8.05 -6.23 3.19
CA LYS A 243 9.27 -6.27 2.35
C LYS A 243 10.32 -5.24 2.78
N THR A 244 9.86 -4.10 3.28
CA THR A 244 10.71 -3.00 3.74
C THR A 244 10.96 -3.03 5.25
N ASP A 245 10.02 -3.60 6.01
CA ASP A 245 10.10 -3.72 7.47
C ASP A 245 9.90 -5.18 7.90
N ARG A 246 11.00 -5.88 8.12
CA ARG A 246 11.03 -7.30 8.49
C ARG A 246 10.57 -7.57 9.93
N SER A 247 10.36 -6.55 10.76
CA SER A 247 9.78 -6.70 12.09
C SER A 247 8.28 -6.95 12.06
N ARG A 248 7.62 -6.74 10.91
CA ARG A 248 6.19 -6.96 10.74
C ARG A 248 5.87 -8.42 10.49
N LEU A 249 4.73 -8.85 11.00
CA LEU A 249 4.26 -10.24 10.89
C LEU A 249 2.82 -10.30 10.39
N LEU A 250 2.55 -11.15 9.38
CA LEU A 250 1.20 -11.52 8.96
C LEU A 250 0.91 -12.95 9.39
N ILE A 251 -0.23 -13.16 10.08
CA ILE A 251 -0.68 -14.45 10.58
C ILE A 251 -1.99 -14.81 9.88
N PRO A 252 -1.99 -15.74 8.89
CA PRO A 252 -3.22 -16.27 8.33
C PRO A 252 -3.91 -17.19 9.34
N CYS A 253 -5.22 -16.97 9.56
CA CYS A 253 -6.05 -17.79 10.43
C CYS A 253 -7.23 -18.33 9.63
N TYR A 254 -7.39 -19.66 9.56
CA TYR A 254 -8.43 -20.30 8.77
C TYR A 254 -9.28 -21.26 9.60
N ARG A 255 -10.52 -21.49 9.17
CA ARG A 255 -11.43 -22.48 9.75
C ARG A 255 -12.36 -23.03 8.67
N ASP A 256 -12.78 -24.31 8.85
CA ASP A 256 -13.73 -25.00 7.97
C ASP A 256 -13.27 -25.10 6.49
N MET A 257 -11.97 -25.04 6.26
CA MET A 257 -11.32 -25.16 4.95
C MET A 257 -9.94 -25.81 5.07
N ASN A 258 -9.34 -26.19 3.95
CA ASN A 258 -7.99 -26.72 3.95
C ASN A 258 -6.96 -25.57 3.95
N ALA A 259 -5.85 -25.74 4.69
CA ALA A 259 -4.74 -24.77 4.69
C ALA A 259 -4.14 -24.53 3.29
N TYR A 260 -4.20 -25.54 2.40
CA TYR A 260 -3.72 -25.41 1.02
C TYR A 260 -4.63 -24.56 0.11
N ASP A 261 -5.86 -24.24 0.57
CA ASP A 261 -6.80 -23.38 -0.15
C ASP A 261 -6.63 -21.89 0.22
N LEU A 262 -5.67 -21.57 1.09
CA LEU A 262 -5.26 -20.19 1.38
C LEU A 262 -4.65 -19.54 0.12
N PRO A 263 -4.65 -18.19 0.03
CA PRO A 263 -3.95 -17.48 -1.04
C PRO A 263 -2.51 -17.97 -1.22
N GLU A 264 -2.07 -18.12 -2.46
CA GLU A 264 -0.70 -18.58 -2.79
C GLU A 264 0.37 -17.69 -2.13
N GLU A 265 0.08 -16.42 -2.00
CA GLU A 265 0.94 -15.43 -1.35
C GLU A 265 1.23 -15.77 0.13
N PHE A 266 0.38 -16.58 0.77
CA PHE A 266 0.56 -17.03 2.16
C PHE A 266 1.32 -18.36 2.29
N SER A 267 1.70 -19.00 1.18
CA SER A 267 2.30 -20.36 1.17
C SER A 267 3.57 -20.49 2.02
N HIS A 268 4.30 -19.41 2.24
CA HIS A 268 5.51 -19.37 3.07
C HIS A 268 5.25 -18.94 4.52
N LEU A 269 4.00 -18.66 4.88
CA LEU A 269 3.59 -18.24 6.22
C LEU A 269 3.00 -19.41 7.01
N GLN A 270 3.28 -19.43 8.31
CA GLN A 270 2.66 -20.42 9.20
C GLN A 270 1.23 -19.98 9.54
N ALA A 271 0.24 -20.66 8.94
CA ALA A 271 -1.16 -20.40 9.20
C ALA A 271 -1.65 -21.08 10.49
N GLN A 272 -2.68 -20.49 11.11
CA GLN A 272 -3.31 -20.99 12.33
C GLN A 272 -4.70 -21.57 12.03
N ASP A 273 -4.95 -22.77 12.51
CA ASP A 273 -6.25 -23.45 12.40
C ASP A 273 -7.15 -23.04 13.57
N MET A 274 -8.17 -22.25 13.28
CA MET A 274 -9.13 -21.74 14.26
C MET A 274 -10.12 -22.79 14.79
N SER A 275 -10.13 -24.02 14.23
CA SER A 275 -10.93 -25.13 14.75
C SER A 275 -10.28 -25.78 15.98
N LYS A 276 -8.99 -25.55 16.21
CA LYS A 276 -8.27 -26.12 17.36
C LYS A 276 -8.68 -25.46 18.66
N ILE A 277 -8.88 -26.28 19.69
CA ILE A 277 -9.15 -25.79 21.04
C ILE A 277 -7.95 -24.95 21.52
N GLY A 278 -8.24 -23.73 21.97
CA GLY A 278 -7.19 -22.81 22.48
C GLY A 278 -6.45 -22.03 21.39
N PHE A 279 -6.90 -22.04 20.13
CA PHE A 279 -6.23 -21.33 19.03
C PHE A 279 -5.99 -19.85 19.33
N ILE A 280 -6.92 -19.16 19.99
CA ILE A 280 -6.77 -17.75 20.38
C ILE A 280 -5.54 -17.59 21.29
N ASN A 281 -5.38 -18.47 22.29
CA ASN A 281 -4.23 -18.45 23.17
C ASN A 281 -2.91 -18.71 22.43
N ASP A 282 -2.94 -19.57 21.41
CA ASP A 282 -1.76 -19.85 20.58
C ASP A 282 -1.38 -18.62 19.74
N VAL A 283 -2.36 -17.95 19.13
CA VAL A 283 -2.16 -16.70 18.39
C VAL A 283 -1.62 -15.61 19.30
N ILE A 284 -2.23 -15.38 20.48
CA ILE A 284 -1.80 -14.39 21.46
C ILE A 284 -0.35 -14.67 21.91
N ARG A 285 -0.02 -15.91 22.21
CA ARG A 285 1.33 -16.31 22.62
C ARG A 285 2.36 -16.07 21.51
N GLY A 286 1.98 -16.33 20.27
CA GLY A 286 2.79 -16.01 19.10
C GLY A 286 3.03 -14.52 18.96
N ILE A 287 1.99 -13.72 19.10
CA ILE A 287 2.05 -12.26 19.05
C ILE A 287 2.93 -11.69 20.17
N LYS A 288 2.74 -12.15 21.42
CA LYS A 288 3.58 -11.72 22.56
C LYS A 288 5.07 -11.89 22.29
N LYS A 289 5.47 -13.02 21.72
CA LYS A 289 6.89 -13.27 21.39
C LYS A 289 7.45 -12.25 20.40
N VAL A 290 6.64 -11.77 19.45
CA VAL A 290 7.06 -10.76 18.47
C VAL A 290 7.37 -9.44 19.19
N PHE A 291 6.51 -9.01 20.11
CA PHE A 291 6.70 -7.76 20.87
C PHE A 291 7.82 -7.88 21.90
N GLU A 292 7.93 -9.02 22.63
CA GLU A 292 9.01 -9.26 23.60
C GLU A 292 10.41 -9.30 22.95
N THR A 293 10.50 -9.78 21.72
CA THR A 293 11.77 -9.82 20.98
C THR A 293 12.25 -8.40 20.66
N ASP A 294 11.34 -7.51 20.35
CA ASP A 294 11.68 -6.10 20.09
C ASP A 294 12.06 -5.33 21.35
N GLU A 295 11.36 -5.56 22.46
CA GLU A 295 11.75 -4.96 23.74
C GLU A 295 13.18 -5.38 24.12
N LYS A 296 13.53 -6.66 23.96
CA LYS A 296 14.90 -7.14 24.19
C LYS A 296 15.90 -6.52 23.21
N THR A 297 15.51 -6.33 21.95
CA THR A 297 16.37 -5.70 20.94
C THR A 297 16.51 -4.20 21.20
N ALA A 298 15.46 -3.54 21.66
CA ALA A 298 15.47 -2.15 22.07
C ALA A 298 16.32 -1.97 23.35
N HIS A 299 16.14 -2.83 24.36
CA HIS A 299 16.96 -2.82 25.58
C HIS A 299 18.44 -3.16 25.34
N VAL A 300 18.74 -4.03 24.36
CA VAL A 300 20.13 -4.27 23.94
C VAL A 300 20.73 -3.04 23.26
N LYS A 301 19.91 -2.27 22.51
CA LYS A 301 20.34 -0.97 21.97
C LYS A 301 20.46 0.12 23.05
N GLU A 302 19.65 0.08 24.11
CA GLU A 302 19.75 1.00 25.25
C GLU A 302 20.80 0.57 26.28
N SER A 303 21.10 -0.73 26.44
CA SER A 303 22.07 -1.22 27.45
C SER A 303 23.53 -1.18 27.01
N VAL A 304 23.84 -0.70 25.81
CA VAL A 304 25.23 -0.42 25.32
C VAL A 304 25.55 1.08 25.38
N VAL A 305 24.86 1.85 26.19
CA VAL A 305 25.28 3.22 26.52
C VAL A 305 25.96 3.21 27.88
N VAL A 306 27.24 2.85 27.88
CA VAL A 306 28.15 3.33 28.93
C VAL A 306 28.38 4.80 28.60
N PRO A 307 28.12 5.75 29.51
CA PRO A 307 28.33 7.15 29.22
C PRO A 307 29.82 7.46 29.24
N SER A 308 30.48 7.39 28.11
CA SER A 308 31.71 8.13 27.86
C SER A 308 31.32 9.46 27.20
N THR A 309 31.69 10.54 27.83
CA THR A 309 31.38 11.93 27.49
C THR A 309 31.99 12.43 26.17
N GLU A 310 32.56 11.54 25.35
CA GLU A 310 33.18 11.87 24.04
C GLU A 310 32.34 11.51 22.82
N ASN A 311 31.35 10.60 22.95
CA ASN A 311 30.57 10.11 21.80
C ASN A 311 29.43 11.05 21.32
N ALA A 312 29.11 12.12 22.04
CA ALA A 312 28.05 13.07 21.65
C ALA A 312 28.39 13.85 20.35
N ASN A 313 29.63 13.79 19.86
CA ASN A 313 30.11 14.62 18.76
C ASN A 313 30.28 13.86 17.42
N ILE A 314 30.09 12.53 17.38
CA ILE A 314 30.24 11.73 16.15
C ILE A 314 28.91 11.43 15.44
N ALA A 315 27.79 11.31 16.17
CA ALA A 315 26.50 10.97 15.59
C ALA A 315 26.04 11.90 14.44
N PRO A 316 26.23 13.24 14.50
CA PRO A 316 25.91 14.11 13.37
C PRO A 316 26.81 13.89 12.16
N LEU A 317 28.06 13.49 12.34
CA LEU A 317 29.01 13.22 11.26
C LEU A 317 28.68 11.90 10.59
N LEU A 318 28.36 10.88 11.36
CA LEU A 318 27.96 9.57 10.87
C LEU A 318 26.66 9.68 10.03
N LYS A 319 25.67 10.42 10.54
CA LYS A 319 24.42 10.68 9.80
C LYS A 319 24.68 11.35 8.43
N ARG A 320 25.62 12.31 8.38
CA ARG A 320 26.01 12.94 7.11
C ARG A 320 26.72 11.98 6.17
N ALA A 321 27.59 11.11 6.68
CA ALA A 321 28.24 10.09 5.88
C ALA A 321 27.20 9.18 5.19
N PHE A 322 26.21 8.70 5.93
CA PHE A 322 25.14 7.86 5.37
C PHE A 322 24.26 8.60 4.36
N MET A 323 23.93 9.88 4.59
CA MET A 323 23.21 10.69 3.61
C MET A 323 23.97 10.79 2.27
N PHE A 324 25.30 10.99 2.31
CA PHE A 324 26.11 11.04 1.10
C PHE A 324 26.24 9.68 0.41
N LEU A 325 26.21 8.56 1.17
CA LEU A 325 26.14 7.22 0.60
C LEU A 325 24.82 6.99 -0.15
N GLU A 326 23.68 7.41 0.44
CA GLU A 326 22.37 7.32 -0.19
C GLU A 326 22.28 8.17 -1.45
N ASP A 327 22.91 9.34 -1.47
CA ASP A 327 22.99 10.25 -2.63
C ASP A 327 24.02 9.82 -3.68
N GLY A 328 24.77 8.73 -3.47
CA GLY A 328 25.82 8.25 -4.37
C GLY A 328 27.07 9.13 -4.41
N SER A 329 27.25 10.05 -3.47
CA SER A 329 28.40 10.95 -3.33
C SER A 329 29.52 10.31 -2.52
N TRP A 330 30.15 9.27 -3.09
CA TRP A 330 31.12 8.40 -2.42
C TRP A 330 32.31 9.13 -1.79
N GLN A 331 32.84 10.17 -2.44
CA GLN A 331 33.97 10.95 -1.93
C GLN A 331 33.62 11.77 -0.69
N ASP A 332 32.41 12.33 -0.68
CA ASP A 332 31.92 13.08 0.48
C ASP A 332 31.58 12.15 1.65
N ALA A 333 31.00 10.99 1.35
CA ALA A 333 30.75 9.95 2.34
C ALA A 333 32.03 9.48 3.01
N ASP A 334 33.08 9.15 2.23
CA ASP A 334 34.38 8.74 2.74
C ASP A 334 35.02 9.83 3.62
N THR A 335 34.96 11.09 3.19
CA THR A 335 35.43 12.24 3.97
C THR A 335 34.76 12.36 5.34
N TYR A 336 33.45 12.06 5.44
CA TYR A 336 32.74 12.11 6.70
C TYR A 336 32.98 10.86 7.54
N CYS A 337 33.19 9.69 6.94
CA CYS A 337 33.62 8.46 7.64
C CYS A 337 35.00 8.67 8.30
N GLU A 338 35.96 9.27 7.59
CA GLU A 338 37.29 9.61 8.15
C GLU A 338 37.16 10.55 9.37
N LYS A 339 36.34 11.60 9.29
CA LYS A 339 36.10 12.51 10.42
C LYS A 339 35.47 11.83 11.62
N VAL A 340 34.73 10.75 11.43
CA VAL A 340 34.21 9.91 12.51
C VAL A 340 35.32 9.08 13.11
N LEU A 341 36.13 8.40 12.26
CA LEU A 341 37.24 7.55 12.69
C LEU A 341 38.36 8.33 13.36
N ASP A 342 38.59 9.60 13.00
CA ASP A 342 39.52 10.51 13.69
C ASP A 342 39.09 10.77 15.15
N ARG A 343 37.79 10.65 15.47
CA ARG A 343 37.21 10.89 16.79
C ARG A 343 36.91 9.62 17.56
N ASP A 344 36.56 8.56 16.83
CA ASP A 344 36.30 7.23 17.35
C ASP A 344 36.84 6.18 16.39
N PRO A 345 38.11 5.77 16.57
CA PRO A 345 38.75 4.77 15.72
C PRO A 345 38.10 3.37 15.75
N GLU A 346 37.21 3.11 16.73
CA GLU A 346 36.53 1.83 16.87
C GLU A 346 35.09 1.86 16.32
N CYS A 347 34.67 2.97 15.69
CA CYS A 347 33.33 3.10 15.11
C CYS A 347 33.13 2.16 13.91
N GLY A 348 32.52 1.00 14.15
CA GLY A 348 32.26 -0.01 13.11
C GLY A 348 31.38 0.47 11.97
N GLU A 349 30.43 1.37 12.24
CA GLU A 349 29.53 1.94 11.23
C GLU A 349 30.28 2.83 10.23
N ALA A 350 31.31 3.55 10.66
CA ALA A 350 32.16 4.34 9.79
C ALA A 350 33.02 3.48 8.86
N TYR A 351 33.46 2.29 9.32
CA TYR A 351 34.15 1.32 8.46
C TYR A 351 33.24 0.67 7.42
N LEU A 352 31.94 0.51 7.71
CA LEU A 352 30.96 0.00 6.75
C LEU A 352 30.59 1.03 5.67
N GLY A 353 30.77 2.31 5.98
CA GLY A 353 30.50 3.41 5.06
C GLY A 353 31.67 3.76 4.10
N LYS A 354 32.82 3.11 4.29
CA LYS A 354 34.00 3.18 3.43
C LYS A 354 34.03 2.07 2.37
#